data_fa98cf95358b2853a5176693f1eeb57b
#
_entry.id   fa98cf95358b2853a5176693f1eeb57b
#
_cell.length_a   1.000
_cell.length_b   1.000
_cell.length_c   1.000
_cell.angle_alpha   90.00
_cell.angle_beta   90.00
_cell.angle_gamma   90.00
#
_symmetry.space_group_name_H-M   'P 1'
#
loop_
_entity.id
_entity.type
_entity.pdbx_description
1 polymer ?
#
loop_
_entity_poly.entity_id
_entity_poly.type
_entity_poly.pdbx_seq_one_letter_code
_entity_poly.pdbx_strand_id
1 'polypeptide(L)'
;LARKRSASANNKRKASRSRSSSSSSAASKGHAVTPYLTIAGASEAIKFYRNAFGARELGKTALPDGKILHARIKIGGSMIMLSDEFPGSPHKSPSSIGTSTVTLHIHAKNVDKLWQQAISAGAKVMMPLDNQFWGERYGQLADPFGHHWSLSQPVKMSRKEMEEKRSAVMSMFSQGQHLSHAEVTTASAVNQ
;
A
#
# COMPACT_ATOMS: atom_id res chain seq x y z
N LEU A 1 -53.29 57.45 48.70
CA LEU A 1 -52.05 57.92 48.10
C LEU A 1 -51.00 56.85 48.22
N ALA A 2 -50.80 55.96 47.20
CA ALA A 2 -49.62 55.16 47.10
C ALA A 2 -49.48 54.70 45.65
N ARG A 3 -48.48 55.18 44.97
CA ARG A 3 -48.06 54.76 43.60
C ARG A 3 -47.43 53.39 43.66
N LYS A 4 -48.01 52.41 42.95
CA LYS A 4 -47.30 51.10 42.60
C LYS A 4 -46.52 51.28 41.32
N ARG A 5 -45.23 51.05 41.39
CA ARG A 5 -44.30 50.91 40.21
C ARG A 5 -44.38 49.49 39.73
N SER A 6 -44.73 49.31 38.46
CA SER A 6 -44.64 48.00 37.76
C SER A 6 -43.19 47.70 37.32
N ALA A 7 -42.72 46.55 37.70
CA ALA A 7 -41.40 46.02 37.24
C ALA A 7 -41.59 45.35 35.90
N SER A 8 -40.83 45.81 34.91
CA SER A 8 -40.70 45.17 33.57
C SER A 8 -39.77 43.99 33.63
N ALA A 9 -40.29 42.80 33.34
CA ALA A 9 -39.51 41.60 33.24
C ALA A 9 -38.79 41.47 31.85
N ASN A 10 -37.51 41.59 31.86
CA ASN A 10 -36.64 41.49 30.68
C ASN A 10 -36.40 40.03 30.36
N ASN A 11 -37.12 39.48 29.38
CA ASN A 11 -37.01 38.09 28.92
C ASN A 11 -35.86 37.95 27.91
N LYS A 12 -34.64 37.64 28.38
CA LYS A 12 -33.50 37.29 27.54
C LYS A 12 -33.71 35.90 26.89
N ARG A 13 -34.18 35.86 25.66
CA ARG A 13 -34.17 34.67 24.82
C ARG A 13 -32.74 34.29 24.54
N LYS A 14 -32.30 33.16 25.12
CA LYS A 14 -31.03 32.49 24.90
C LYS A 14 -31.11 31.79 23.55
N ALA A 15 -30.56 32.40 22.51
CA ALA A 15 -30.40 31.77 21.19
C ALA A 15 -29.43 30.62 21.31
N SER A 16 -29.92 29.39 21.18
CA SER A 16 -29.10 28.20 21.02
C SER A 16 -28.46 28.20 19.64
N ARG A 17 -27.19 28.55 19.57
CA ARG A 17 -26.36 28.31 18.38
C ARG A 17 -26.15 26.81 18.22
N SER A 18 -26.87 26.18 17.31
CA SER A 18 -26.53 24.86 16.78
C SER A 18 -25.18 24.96 16.09
N ARG A 19 -24.17 24.38 16.73
CA ARG A 19 -22.88 24.13 16.08
C ARG A 19 -23.10 23.04 15.04
N SER A 20 -23.25 23.41 13.78
CA SER A 20 -23.05 22.49 12.66
C SER A 20 -21.60 22.04 12.72
N SER A 21 -21.38 20.78 13.12
CA SER A 21 -20.10 20.13 13.00
C SER A 21 -19.82 19.92 11.51
N SER A 22 -19.19 20.90 10.87
CA SER A 22 -18.51 20.66 9.61
C SER A 22 -17.38 19.67 9.89
N SER A 23 -17.60 18.41 9.56
CA SER A 23 -16.52 17.44 9.45
C SER A 23 -15.61 17.87 8.29
N SER A 24 -14.68 18.81 8.57
CA SER A 24 -13.55 19.03 7.67
C SER A 24 -12.80 17.71 7.59
N SER A 25 -12.87 17.06 6.43
CA SER A 25 -11.98 15.96 6.10
C SER A 25 -10.56 16.50 6.29
N ALA A 26 -9.91 16.09 7.36
CA ALA A 26 -8.51 16.39 7.58
C ALA A 26 -7.75 15.75 6.43
N ALA A 27 -7.42 16.55 5.41
CA ALA A 27 -6.46 16.18 4.39
C ALA A 27 -5.21 15.72 5.14
N SER A 28 -4.84 14.45 4.96
CA SER A 28 -3.69 13.86 5.65
C SER A 28 -2.46 14.71 5.31
N LYS A 29 -1.90 15.38 6.31
CA LYS A 29 -0.63 16.09 6.15
C LYS A 29 0.41 15.05 5.71
N GLY A 30 0.82 15.06 4.43
CA GLY A 30 2.01 14.35 4.03
C GLY A 30 2.05 13.64 2.68
N HIS A 31 0.94 13.31 2.02
CA HIS A 31 1.00 12.59 0.74
C HIS A 31 0.12 13.27 -0.32
N ALA A 32 0.76 13.91 -1.30
CA ALA A 32 0.05 14.52 -2.43
C ALA A 32 -0.52 13.48 -3.40
N VAL A 33 0.06 12.26 -3.41
CA VAL A 33 -0.35 11.15 -4.27
C VAL A 33 -0.81 9.98 -3.41
N THR A 34 -1.98 9.42 -3.72
CA THR A 34 -2.51 8.21 -3.10
C THR A 34 -2.80 7.19 -4.20
N PRO A 35 -2.18 6.00 -4.17
CA PRO A 35 -2.49 4.94 -5.11
C PRO A 35 -3.97 4.55 -5.03
N TYR A 36 -4.59 4.33 -6.21
CA TYR A 36 -5.93 3.75 -6.32
C TYR A 36 -5.84 2.46 -7.13
N LEU A 37 -6.18 1.32 -6.53
CA LEU A 37 -6.09 0.00 -7.14
C LEU A 37 -7.46 -0.46 -7.63
N THR A 38 -7.52 -0.94 -8.87
CA THR A 38 -8.68 -1.68 -9.38
C THR A 38 -8.37 -3.17 -9.27
N ILE A 39 -9.22 -3.92 -8.59
CA ILE A 39 -8.94 -5.30 -8.19
C ILE A 39 -10.12 -6.19 -8.59
N ALA A 40 -9.86 -7.35 -9.16
CA ALA A 40 -10.88 -8.39 -9.26
C ALA A 40 -10.93 -9.17 -7.94
N GLY A 41 -11.94 -8.89 -7.10
CA GLY A 41 -12.07 -9.46 -5.76
C GLY A 41 -11.48 -8.57 -4.65
N ALA A 42 -11.88 -7.31 -4.61
CA ALA A 42 -11.36 -6.31 -3.66
C ALA A 42 -11.60 -6.68 -2.19
N SER A 43 -12.69 -7.39 -1.87
CA SER A 43 -12.97 -7.87 -0.51
C SER A 43 -11.90 -8.85 -0.02
N GLU A 44 -11.52 -9.80 -0.86
CA GLU A 44 -10.46 -10.78 -0.54
C GLU A 44 -9.08 -10.10 -0.54
N ALA A 45 -8.87 -9.12 -1.41
CA ALA A 45 -7.62 -8.35 -1.42
C ALA A 45 -7.40 -7.59 -0.10
N ILE A 46 -8.44 -7.00 0.49
CA ILE A 46 -8.35 -6.35 1.81
C ILE A 46 -7.91 -7.36 2.89
N LYS A 47 -8.44 -8.59 2.87
CA LYS A 47 -8.05 -9.64 3.80
C LYS A 47 -6.58 -10.05 3.58
N PHE A 48 -6.20 -10.24 2.31
CA PHE A 48 -4.81 -10.53 1.96
C PHE A 48 -3.86 -9.43 2.45
N TYR A 49 -4.12 -8.16 2.14
CA TYR A 49 -3.25 -7.05 2.57
C TYR A 49 -3.15 -6.91 4.08
N ARG A 50 -4.22 -7.26 4.80
CA ARG A 50 -4.17 -7.34 6.27
C ARG A 50 -3.20 -8.41 6.74
N ASN A 51 -3.29 -9.60 6.16
CA ASN A 51 -2.47 -10.75 6.54
C ASN A 51 -1.02 -10.60 6.06
N ALA A 52 -0.81 -10.14 4.82
CA ALA A 52 0.49 -10.02 4.19
C ALA A 52 1.29 -8.83 4.71
N PHE A 53 0.66 -7.66 4.80
CA PHE A 53 1.36 -6.39 5.04
C PHE A 53 0.90 -5.66 6.30
N GLY A 54 0.01 -6.28 7.10
CA GLY A 54 -0.54 -5.64 8.30
C GLY A 54 -1.45 -4.44 7.97
N ALA A 55 -2.12 -4.47 6.83
CA ALA A 55 -3.01 -3.40 6.42
C ALA A 55 -4.17 -3.22 7.41
N ARG A 56 -4.54 -1.98 7.66
CA ARG A 56 -5.71 -1.60 8.45
C ARG A 56 -6.77 -0.98 7.54
N GLU A 57 -7.98 -1.51 7.56
CA GLU A 57 -9.14 -0.92 6.89
C GLU A 57 -9.51 0.41 7.59
N LEU A 58 -9.63 1.48 6.81
CA LEU A 58 -10.03 2.81 7.28
C LEU A 58 -11.52 3.11 6.99
N GLY A 59 -12.11 2.34 6.08
CA GLY A 59 -13.51 2.43 5.68
C GLY A 59 -13.71 1.82 4.31
N LYS A 60 -14.94 1.34 4.08
CA LYS A 60 -15.36 0.79 2.80
C LYS A 60 -16.84 1.03 2.54
N THR A 61 -17.20 1.07 1.28
CA THR A 61 -18.56 1.04 0.76
C THR A 61 -18.69 -0.20 -0.12
N ALA A 62 -19.56 -1.13 0.28
CA ALA A 62 -19.87 -2.32 -0.50
C ALA A 62 -21.25 -2.22 -1.13
N LEU A 63 -21.42 -2.85 -2.28
CA LEU A 63 -22.71 -3.06 -2.93
C LEU A 63 -23.45 -4.25 -2.30
N PRO A 64 -24.76 -4.40 -2.56
CA PRO A 64 -25.54 -5.54 -2.03
C PRO A 64 -25.01 -6.91 -2.47
N ASP A 65 -24.34 -7.01 -3.61
CA ASP A 65 -23.69 -8.22 -4.12
C ASP A 65 -22.32 -8.50 -3.49
N GLY A 66 -21.87 -7.66 -2.56
CA GLY A 66 -20.60 -7.77 -1.85
C GLY A 66 -19.41 -7.13 -2.55
N LYS A 67 -19.54 -6.62 -3.77
CA LYS A 67 -18.48 -5.88 -4.46
C LYS A 67 -18.15 -4.59 -3.75
N ILE A 68 -16.89 -4.26 -3.70
CA ILE A 68 -16.39 -3.03 -3.08
C ILE A 68 -16.43 -1.89 -4.10
N LEU A 69 -17.33 -0.95 -3.89
CA LEU A 69 -17.39 0.27 -4.69
C LEU A 69 -16.20 1.19 -4.40
N HIS A 70 -15.81 1.28 -3.12
CA HIS A 70 -14.66 2.04 -2.67
C HIS A 70 -14.21 1.57 -1.30
N ALA A 71 -12.89 1.43 -1.12
CA ALA A 71 -12.31 1.20 0.20
C ALA A 71 -11.01 1.98 0.38
N ARG A 72 -10.66 2.22 1.62
CA ARG A 72 -9.38 2.81 2.03
C ARG A 72 -8.73 1.89 3.04
N ILE A 73 -7.47 1.56 2.78
CA ILE A 73 -6.62 0.81 3.70
C ILE A 73 -5.37 1.62 4.03
N LYS A 74 -4.73 1.29 5.13
CA LYS A 74 -3.44 1.89 5.52
C LYS A 74 -2.42 0.79 5.74
N ILE A 75 -1.29 0.87 5.02
CA ILE A 75 -0.12 0.01 5.20
C ILE A 75 1.00 0.90 5.74
N GLY A 76 1.51 0.59 6.94
CA GLY A 76 2.46 1.46 7.61
C GLY A 76 1.92 2.89 7.77
N GLY A 77 2.61 3.86 7.20
CA GLY A 77 2.21 5.28 7.17
C GLY A 77 1.32 5.68 5.99
N SER A 78 1.24 4.86 4.93
CA SER A 78 0.65 5.22 3.65
C SER A 78 -0.79 4.73 3.50
N MET A 79 -1.63 5.56 2.87
CA MET A 79 -3.00 5.20 2.49
C MET A 79 -3.02 4.67 1.05
N ILE A 80 -3.83 3.64 0.82
CA ILE A 80 -4.15 3.10 -0.49
C ILE A 80 -5.67 3.06 -0.61
N MET A 81 -6.18 3.52 -1.74
CA MET A 81 -7.59 3.37 -2.12
C MET A 81 -7.74 2.18 -3.06
N LEU A 82 -8.90 1.54 -3.04
CA LEU A 82 -9.17 0.41 -3.92
C LEU A 82 -10.68 0.22 -4.15
N SER A 83 -11.00 -0.42 -5.27
CA SER A 83 -12.34 -0.87 -5.61
C SER A 83 -12.30 -2.16 -6.39
N ASP A 84 -13.44 -2.82 -6.52
CA ASP A 84 -13.59 -3.88 -7.51
C ASP A 84 -13.53 -3.33 -8.94
N GLU A 85 -13.20 -4.20 -9.89
CA GLU A 85 -13.39 -3.93 -11.31
C GLU A 85 -14.87 -4.03 -11.66
N PHE A 86 -15.40 -3.01 -12.37
CA PHE A 86 -16.78 -2.98 -12.78
C PHE A 86 -16.93 -3.09 -14.31
N PRO A 87 -17.99 -3.74 -14.81
CA PRO A 87 -18.30 -3.77 -16.21
C PRO A 87 -18.43 -2.35 -16.80
N GLY A 88 -17.86 -2.14 -17.99
CA GLY A 88 -17.86 -0.83 -18.65
C GLY A 88 -16.89 0.21 -18.09
N SER A 89 -16.22 -0.07 -16.96
CA SER A 89 -15.18 0.82 -16.44
C SER A 89 -13.93 0.78 -17.34
N PRO A 90 -13.29 1.94 -17.59
CA PRO A 90 -11.98 1.98 -18.26
C PRO A 90 -10.85 1.45 -17.36
N HIS A 91 -11.07 1.37 -16.05
CA HIS A 91 -10.08 0.88 -15.09
C HIS A 91 -10.15 -0.63 -15.00
N LYS A 92 -9.04 -1.30 -15.34
CA LYS A 92 -8.92 -2.75 -15.35
C LYS A 92 -8.00 -3.23 -14.25
N SER A 93 -8.31 -4.41 -13.70
CA SER A 93 -7.44 -5.09 -12.74
C SER A 93 -6.26 -5.75 -13.45
N PRO A 94 -5.11 -5.95 -12.78
CA PRO A 94 -3.98 -6.68 -13.34
C PRO A 94 -4.35 -8.09 -13.81
N SER A 95 -5.26 -8.78 -13.11
CA SER A 95 -5.73 -10.11 -13.51
C SER A 95 -6.53 -10.09 -14.81
N SER A 96 -7.24 -9.00 -15.12
CA SER A 96 -7.99 -8.86 -16.39
C SER A 96 -7.10 -8.52 -17.58
N ILE A 97 -5.97 -7.84 -17.37
CA ILE A 97 -5.03 -7.45 -18.43
C ILE A 97 -3.78 -8.31 -18.49
N GLY A 98 -3.61 -9.25 -17.54
CA GLY A 98 -2.47 -10.18 -17.50
C GLY A 98 -1.16 -9.60 -16.96
N THR A 99 -1.12 -8.34 -16.55
CA THR A 99 0.09 -7.69 -16.04
C THR A 99 -0.22 -6.51 -15.12
N SER A 100 0.81 -6.03 -14.40
CA SER A 100 0.77 -4.77 -13.66
C SER A 100 1.83 -3.81 -14.22
N THR A 101 1.46 -2.56 -14.45
CA THR A 101 2.38 -1.50 -14.91
C THR A 101 2.98 -0.70 -13.76
N VAL A 102 2.58 -0.99 -12.51
CA VAL A 102 3.02 -0.28 -11.31
C VAL A 102 3.50 -1.30 -10.27
N THR A 103 4.62 -1.00 -9.64
CA THR A 103 5.10 -1.73 -8.46
C THR A 103 4.91 -0.85 -7.22
N LEU A 104 4.22 -1.37 -6.22
CA LEU A 104 4.06 -0.72 -4.93
C LEU A 104 5.23 -1.10 -4.03
N HIS A 105 5.92 -0.08 -3.49
CA HIS A 105 7.13 -0.30 -2.70
C HIS A 105 6.88 -0.10 -1.20
N ILE A 106 7.37 -1.04 -0.38
CA ILE A 106 7.28 -0.99 1.07
C ILE A 106 8.70 -1.01 1.67
N HIS A 107 9.08 0.08 2.36
CA HIS A 107 10.21 0.07 3.25
C HIS A 107 9.83 -0.57 4.59
N ALA A 108 10.48 -1.67 4.93
CA ALA A 108 10.21 -2.45 6.13
C ALA A 108 11.31 -2.24 7.19
N LYS A 109 10.94 -2.31 8.48
CA LYS A 109 11.92 -2.38 9.57
C LYS A 109 12.58 -3.75 9.68
N ASN A 110 11.87 -4.81 9.29
CA ASN A 110 12.34 -6.18 9.22
C ASN A 110 11.75 -6.79 7.94
N VAL A 111 12.51 -6.69 6.87
CA VAL A 111 12.06 -7.12 5.55
C VAL A 111 11.91 -8.64 5.48
N ASP A 112 12.78 -9.42 6.12
CA ASP A 112 12.72 -10.87 6.12
C ASP A 112 11.41 -11.38 6.74
N LYS A 113 11.02 -10.80 7.88
CA LYS A 113 9.75 -11.15 8.54
C LYS A 113 8.55 -10.80 7.65
N LEU A 114 8.54 -9.59 7.09
CA LEU A 114 7.43 -9.14 6.23
C LEU A 114 7.35 -9.97 4.95
N TRP A 115 8.49 -10.36 4.38
CA TRP A 115 8.61 -11.24 3.23
C TRP A 115 7.98 -12.60 3.48
N GLN A 116 8.38 -13.27 4.56
CA GLN A 116 7.80 -14.56 4.92
C GLN A 116 6.31 -14.49 5.21
N GLN A 117 5.87 -13.41 5.86
CA GLN A 117 4.46 -13.16 6.12
C GLN A 117 3.65 -13.01 4.83
N ALA A 118 4.17 -12.26 3.84
CA ALA A 118 3.53 -12.09 2.54
C ALA A 118 3.44 -13.40 1.76
N ILE A 119 4.51 -14.20 1.72
CA ILE A 119 4.51 -15.53 1.09
C ILE A 119 3.50 -16.45 1.77
N SER A 120 3.49 -16.50 3.11
CA SER A 120 2.54 -17.31 3.87
C SER A 120 1.09 -16.90 3.63
N ALA A 121 0.85 -15.65 3.28
CA ALA A 121 -0.47 -15.14 2.90
C ALA A 121 -0.86 -15.46 1.45
N GLY A 122 0.06 -15.96 0.61
CA GLY A 122 -0.19 -16.35 -0.77
C GLY A 122 0.47 -15.49 -1.85
N ALA A 123 1.39 -14.57 -1.49
CA ALA A 123 2.18 -13.85 -2.47
C ALA A 123 3.15 -14.79 -3.22
N LYS A 124 3.35 -14.54 -4.51
CA LYS A 124 4.30 -15.27 -5.36
C LYS A 124 5.59 -14.48 -5.50
N VAL A 125 6.73 -15.16 -5.40
CA VAL A 125 8.03 -14.54 -5.61
C VAL A 125 8.23 -14.23 -7.09
N MET A 126 8.53 -12.98 -7.40
CA MET A 126 8.94 -12.51 -8.73
C MET A 126 10.45 -12.30 -8.79
N MET A 127 11.03 -11.73 -7.75
CA MET A 127 12.47 -11.57 -7.57
C MET A 127 12.80 -11.93 -6.12
N PRO A 128 13.69 -12.90 -5.87
CA PRO A 128 14.06 -13.30 -4.53
C PRO A 128 14.57 -12.14 -3.67
N LEU A 129 14.34 -12.23 -2.36
CA LEU A 129 14.84 -11.27 -1.40
C LEU A 129 16.34 -11.46 -1.20
N ASP A 130 17.16 -10.51 -1.66
CA ASP A 130 18.63 -10.56 -1.52
C ASP A 130 19.21 -9.15 -1.27
N ASN A 131 20.47 -9.11 -0.81
CA ASN A 131 21.22 -7.88 -0.64
C ASN A 131 21.66 -7.35 -2.02
N GLN A 132 21.25 -6.15 -2.34
CA GLN A 132 21.49 -5.53 -3.64
C GLN A 132 22.67 -4.55 -3.60
N PHE A 133 23.30 -4.33 -4.74
CA PHE A 133 24.48 -3.48 -4.87
C PHE A 133 24.26 -2.01 -4.48
N TRP A 134 23.02 -1.57 -4.38
CA TRP A 134 22.65 -0.22 -3.94
C TRP A 134 22.46 -0.09 -2.41
N GLY A 135 22.76 -1.14 -1.63
CA GLY A 135 22.75 -1.07 -0.17
C GLY A 135 21.40 -1.39 0.48
N GLU A 136 20.54 -2.11 -0.21
CA GLU A 136 19.27 -2.59 0.34
C GLU A 136 19.15 -4.11 0.21
N ARG A 137 18.53 -4.73 1.18
CA ARG A 137 17.93 -6.06 1.06
C ARG A 137 16.58 -5.87 0.42
N TYR A 138 16.40 -6.37 -0.81
CA TYR A 138 15.30 -6.07 -1.70
C TYR A 138 14.78 -7.31 -2.40
N GLY A 139 13.48 -7.40 -2.60
CA GLY A 139 12.84 -8.44 -3.40
C GLY A 139 11.49 -7.99 -3.94
N GLN A 140 10.94 -8.75 -4.89
CA GLN A 140 9.66 -8.47 -5.53
C GLN A 140 8.70 -9.64 -5.41
N LEU A 141 7.41 -9.32 -5.21
CA LEU A 141 6.31 -10.25 -5.09
C LEU A 141 5.16 -9.84 -6.01
N ALA A 142 4.40 -10.80 -6.50
CA ALA A 142 3.05 -10.57 -7.02
C ALA A 142 2.04 -11.01 -5.97
N ASP A 143 1.01 -10.20 -5.74
CA ASP A 143 -0.11 -10.62 -4.91
C ASP A 143 -1.06 -11.55 -5.70
N PRO A 144 -2.01 -12.24 -5.04
CA PRO A 144 -2.96 -13.13 -5.72
C PRO A 144 -3.88 -12.45 -6.74
N PHE A 145 -3.91 -11.12 -6.74
CA PHE A 145 -4.74 -10.28 -7.62
C PHE A 145 -3.94 -9.67 -8.77
N GLY A 146 -2.63 -9.99 -8.86
CA GLY A 146 -1.72 -9.58 -9.92
C GLY A 146 -1.03 -8.23 -9.72
N HIS A 147 -1.23 -7.55 -8.59
CA HIS A 147 -0.46 -6.34 -8.28
C HIS A 147 0.96 -6.69 -7.86
N HIS A 148 1.92 -5.89 -8.33
CA HIS A 148 3.32 -6.06 -8.01
C HIS A 148 3.70 -5.25 -6.78
N TRP A 149 4.49 -5.89 -5.92
CA TRP A 149 5.01 -5.32 -4.69
C TRP A 149 6.51 -5.50 -4.62
N SER A 150 7.22 -4.51 -4.13
CA SER A 150 8.63 -4.66 -3.74
C SER A 150 8.79 -4.33 -2.27
N LEU A 151 9.64 -5.10 -1.60
CA LEU A 151 9.93 -4.92 -0.19
C LEU A 151 11.41 -4.62 -0.03
N SER A 152 11.76 -3.65 0.80
CA SER A 152 13.16 -3.38 1.08
C SER A 152 13.45 -3.00 2.53
N GLN A 153 14.72 -3.12 2.89
CA GLN A 153 15.32 -2.64 4.11
C GLN A 153 16.76 -2.24 3.85
N PRO A 154 17.23 -1.08 4.29
CA PRO A 154 18.64 -0.72 4.20
C PRO A 154 19.52 -1.73 4.93
N VAL A 155 20.64 -2.12 4.30
CA VAL A 155 21.65 -3.01 4.89
C VAL A 155 23.02 -2.35 4.87
N LYS A 156 23.85 -2.67 5.88
CA LYS A 156 25.24 -2.24 5.88
C LYS A 156 26.04 -3.17 4.99
N MET A 157 26.63 -2.61 3.93
CA MET A 157 27.53 -3.30 3.03
C MET A 157 28.81 -2.49 2.88
N SER A 158 29.95 -3.17 2.70
CA SER A 158 31.19 -2.49 2.35
C SER A 158 31.16 -1.98 0.90
N ARG A 159 31.96 -0.96 0.61
CA ARG A 159 32.10 -0.48 -0.78
C ARG A 159 32.55 -1.58 -1.74
N LYS A 160 33.41 -2.48 -1.28
CA LYS A 160 33.92 -3.60 -2.05
C LYS A 160 32.79 -4.56 -2.43
N GLU A 161 31.98 -4.99 -1.47
CA GLU A 161 30.82 -5.86 -1.72
C GLU A 161 29.81 -5.23 -2.68
N MET A 162 29.54 -3.92 -2.51
CA MET A 162 28.63 -3.20 -3.41
C MET A 162 29.17 -3.17 -4.84
N GLU A 163 30.47 -2.93 -5.02
CA GLU A 163 31.08 -2.87 -6.35
C GLU A 163 31.18 -4.25 -7.00
N GLU A 164 31.49 -5.30 -6.26
CA GLU A 164 31.48 -6.68 -6.74
C GLU A 164 30.11 -7.09 -7.26
N LYS A 165 29.05 -6.85 -6.47
CA LYS A 165 27.66 -7.12 -6.89
C LYS A 165 27.25 -6.28 -8.11
N ARG A 166 27.62 -5.00 -8.13
CA ARG A 166 27.36 -4.11 -9.25
C ARG A 166 28.01 -4.61 -10.53
N SER A 167 29.30 -4.96 -10.46
CA SER A 167 30.06 -5.46 -11.61
C SER A 167 29.45 -6.75 -12.15
N ALA A 168 29.02 -7.67 -11.27
CA ALA A 168 28.34 -8.90 -11.68
C ALA A 168 27.05 -8.58 -12.45
N VAL A 169 26.19 -7.71 -11.93
CA VAL A 169 24.94 -7.31 -12.61
C VAL A 169 25.23 -6.65 -13.96
N MET A 170 26.19 -5.73 -14.04
CA MET A 170 26.55 -5.06 -15.29
C MET A 170 27.11 -6.05 -16.35
N SER A 171 27.88 -7.04 -15.91
CA SER A 171 28.37 -8.10 -16.79
C SER A 171 27.23 -8.92 -17.40
N MET A 172 26.21 -9.28 -16.61
CA MET A 172 25.03 -10.01 -17.10
C MET A 172 24.27 -9.20 -18.16
N PHE A 173 24.06 -7.91 -17.93
CA PHE A 173 23.41 -7.04 -18.92
C PHE A 173 24.22 -6.88 -20.22
N SER A 174 25.55 -6.77 -20.12
CA SER A 174 26.42 -6.62 -21.31
C SER A 174 26.49 -7.88 -22.16
N GLN A 175 26.24 -9.05 -21.60
CA GLN A 175 26.19 -10.33 -22.30
C GLN A 175 24.83 -10.62 -22.97
N GLY A 176 23.90 -9.66 -22.96
CA GLY A 176 22.57 -9.83 -23.57
C GLY A 176 21.66 -10.81 -22.82
N GLN A 177 22.06 -11.25 -21.64
CA GLN A 177 21.22 -12.06 -20.77
C GLN A 177 20.16 -11.16 -20.18
N HIS A 178 18.98 -11.16 -20.79
CA HIS A 178 17.80 -10.63 -20.13
C HIS A 178 17.60 -11.43 -18.84
N LEU A 179 17.55 -10.72 -17.70
CA LEU A 179 17.23 -11.34 -16.42
C LEU A 179 15.85 -11.98 -16.54
N SER A 180 15.77 -13.24 -16.94
CA SER A 180 14.62 -14.06 -16.69
C SER A 180 14.54 -14.22 -15.17
N HIS A 181 13.36 -14.12 -14.60
CA HIS A 181 13.12 -14.15 -13.15
C HIS A 181 13.67 -15.41 -12.45
N ALA A 182 14.14 -16.41 -13.20
CA ALA A 182 14.68 -17.67 -12.71
C ALA A 182 16.20 -17.66 -12.43
N GLU A 183 17.00 -16.80 -13.07
CA GLU A 183 18.46 -16.92 -13.04
C GLU A 183 19.17 -16.08 -11.96
N VAL A 184 18.46 -15.16 -11.34
CA VAL A 184 19.02 -14.39 -10.21
C VAL A 184 19.31 -15.27 -8.99
N THR A 185 18.71 -16.46 -8.93
CA THR A 185 18.83 -17.39 -7.80
C THR A 185 20.13 -18.22 -7.84
N THR A 186 20.72 -18.45 -9.01
CA THR A 186 21.88 -19.37 -9.15
C THR A 186 23.23 -18.71 -8.87
N ALA A 187 23.33 -17.40 -9.03
CA ALA A 187 24.61 -16.70 -8.76
C ALA A 187 24.99 -16.63 -7.28
N SER A 188 24.04 -16.89 -6.36
CA SER A 188 24.29 -16.89 -4.90
C SER A 188 24.70 -18.26 -4.34
N ALA A 189 24.59 -19.34 -5.13
CA ALA A 189 24.82 -20.72 -4.67
C ALA A 189 26.22 -21.28 -4.98
N VAL A 190 27.07 -20.54 -5.67
CA VAL A 190 28.38 -21.05 -6.15
C VAL A 190 29.54 -20.72 -5.21
N ASN A 191 29.32 -20.02 -4.11
CA ASN A 191 30.37 -19.74 -3.10
C ASN A 191 29.92 -20.20 -1.69
N GLN A 192 29.79 -21.52 -1.51
CA GLN A 192 29.88 -22.20 -0.22
C GLN A 192 30.88 -23.34 -0.31
#